data_a452e5cb6f078f09b85f9c736b4a92b1
#
_entry.id   a452e5cb6f078f09b85f9c736b4a92b1
#
_cell.length_a   1.000
_cell.length_b   1.000
_cell.length_c   1.000
_cell.angle_alpha   90.00
_cell.angle_beta   90.00
_cell.angle_gamma   90.00
#
_symmetry.space_group_name_H-M   'P 1'
#
loop_
_entity.id
_entity.type
_entity.pdbx_description
1 polymer ?
#
loop_
_entity_poly.entity_id
_entity_poly.type
_entity_poly.pdbx_seq_one_letter_code
_entity_poly.pdbx_strand_id
1 'polypeptide(L)'
;TNGKLEANGMEAAMSPQGAWVSAKNPDLLLGSALTLLKALKNVVSWGVSMQDAVQMTSTNPARIYGFRDQGMLIPDYRADLTILDKELQFKGLFVGGKLIRDRLD
;
A
#
# COMPACT_ATOMS: atom_id res chain seq x y z
N THR A 1 3.92 16.93 -10.57
CA THR A 1 3.99 16.01 -11.71
C THR A 1 2.60 15.90 -12.33
N ASN A 2 2.46 16.30 -13.57
CA ASN A 2 1.18 16.37 -14.29
C ASN A 2 0.59 15.00 -14.67
N GLY A 3 0.75 13.97 -13.82
CA GLY A 3 0.19 12.65 -14.06
C GLY A 3 0.66 11.95 -15.35
N LYS A 4 1.83 12.34 -15.87
CA LYS A 4 2.46 11.69 -17.01
C LYS A 4 3.76 11.00 -16.59
N LEU A 5 3.94 9.79 -17.05
CA LEU A 5 5.18 9.04 -16.90
C LEU A 5 5.64 8.54 -18.27
N GLU A 6 6.95 8.44 -18.45
CA GLU A 6 7.55 7.77 -19.60
C GLU A 6 8.32 6.55 -19.11
N ALA A 7 8.01 5.39 -19.65
CA ALA A 7 8.72 4.14 -19.38
C ALA A 7 8.87 3.33 -20.67
N ASN A 8 10.09 2.91 -20.96
CA ASN A 8 10.39 2.07 -22.14
C ASN A 8 9.88 2.66 -23.48
N GLY A 9 9.94 3.99 -23.62
CA GLY A 9 9.46 4.67 -24.83
C GLY A 9 7.94 4.80 -24.94
N MET A 10 7.19 4.39 -23.90
CA MET A 10 5.74 4.58 -23.83
C MET A 10 5.40 5.73 -22.89
N GLU A 11 4.59 6.65 -23.37
CA GLU A 11 3.99 7.68 -22.53
C GLU A 11 2.76 7.15 -21.83
N ALA A 12 2.73 7.23 -20.51
CA ALA A 12 1.58 6.87 -19.68
C ALA A 12 0.92 8.12 -19.10
N ALA A 13 -0.39 8.08 -18.99
CA ALA A 13 -1.21 9.10 -18.33
C ALA A 13 -2.05 8.47 -17.21
N MET A 14 -2.42 9.28 -16.23
CA MET A 14 -3.33 8.84 -15.18
C MET A 14 -4.77 8.93 -15.66
N SER A 15 -5.50 7.83 -15.60
CA SER A 15 -6.95 7.83 -15.87
C SER A 15 -7.73 8.46 -14.71
N PRO A 16 -8.96 8.93 -14.96
CA PRO A 16 -9.84 9.40 -13.88
C PRO A 16 -10.12 8.35 -12.78
N GLN A 17 -10.02 7.06 -13.13
CA GLN A 17 -10.22 5.94 -12.22
C GLN A 17 -8.96 5.58 -11.40
N GLY A 18 -7.84 6.29 -11.62
CA GLY A 18 -6.59 6.05 -10.88
C GLY A 18 -5.78 4.87 -11.40
N ALA A 19 -5.80 4.63 -12.71
CA ALA A 19 -4.95 3.65 -13.37
C ALA A 19 -4.00 4.33 -14.35
N TRP A 20 -2.85 3.72 -14.59
CA TRP A 20 -1.94 4.15 -15.66
C TRP A 20 -2.41 3.58 -17.00
N VAL A 21 -2.67 4.46 -17.95
CA VAL A 21 -3.11 4.12 -19.32
C VAL A 21 -2.15 4.72 -20.34
N SER A 22 -2.15 4.17 -21.55
CA SER A 22 -1.35 4.76 -22.63
C SER A 22 -1.85 6.17 -22.94
N ALA A 23 -0.94 7.14 -23.04
CA ALA A 23 -1.28 8.51 -23.43
C ALA A 23 -1.81 8.59 -24.87
N LYS A 24 -1.42 7.64 -25.71
CA LYS A 24 -1.85 7.56 -27.11
C LYS A 24 -3.15 6.78 -27.30
N ASN A 25 -3.45 5.85 -26.39
CA ASN A 25 -4.67 5.04 -26.41
C ASN A 25 -5.20 4.86 -24.97
N PRO A 26 -6.13 5.71 -24.52
CA PRO A 26 -6.64 5.66 -23.14
C PRO A 26 -7.36 4.36 -22.75
N ASP A 27 -7.76 3.54 -23.72
CA ASP A 27 -8.38 2.23 -23.48
C ASP A 27 -7.33 1.15 -23.18
N LEU A 28 -6.05 1.45 -23.41
CA LEU A 28 -4.95 0.53 -23.12
C LEU A 28 -4.45 0.74 -21.69
N LEU A 29 -4.81 -0.19 -20.80
CA LEU A 29 -4.33 -0.23 -19.42
C LEU A 29 -2.85 -0.63 -19.39
N LEU A 30 -2.00 0.18 -18.76
CA LEU A 30 -0.57 -0.08 -18.57
C LEU A 30 -0.23 -0.55 -17.16
N GLY A 31 -1.00 -0.13 -16.16
CA GLY A 31 -0.76 -0.54 -14.79
C GLY A 31 -1.66 0.15 -13.79
N SER A 32 -1.52 -0.27 -12.53
CA SER A 32 -2.26 0.29 -11.40
C SER A 32 -1.45 1.41 -10.72
N ALA A 33 -2.13 2.46 -10.29
CA ALA A 33 -1.60 3.46 -9.35
C ALA A 33 -2.02 3.17 -7.89
N LEU A 34 -2.53 1.95 -7.63
CA LEU A 34 -2.99 1.54 -6.32
C LEU A 34 -1.82 1.40 -5.35
N THR A 35 -1.89 2.09 -4.21
CA THR A 35 -0.99 1.85 -3.08
C THR A 35 -1.54 0.74 -2.18
N LEU A 36 -0.65 0.09 -1.41
CA LEU A 36 -1.07 -0.99 -0.50
C LEU A 36 -2.06 -0.48 0.58
N LEU A 37 -1.85 0.73 1.11
CA LEU A 37 -2.80 1.34 2.05
C LEU A 37 -4.18 1.58 1.42
N LYS A 38 -4.21 2.01 0.17
CA LYS A 38 -5.49 2.17 -0.55
C LYS A 38 -6.16 0.83 -0.82
N ALA A 39 -5.38 -0.22 -1.13
CA ALA A 39 -5.90 -1.57 -1.27
C ALA A 39 -6.50 -2.08 0.04
N LEU A 40 -5.83 -1.89 1.17
CA LEU A 40 -6.36 -2.21 2.50
C LEU A 40 -7.71 -1.52 2.76
N LYS A 41 -7.79 -0.21 2.51
CA LYS A 41 -9.04 0.56 2.66
C LYS A 41 -10.16 0.01 1.78
N ASN A 42 -9.84 -0.32 0.53
CA ASN A 42 -10.83 -0.86 -0.41
C ASN A 42 -11.42 -2.18 0.10
N VAL A 43 -10.59 -3.15 0.47
CA VAL A 43 -11.11 -4.47 0.92
C VAL A 43 -11.90 -4.36 2.22
N VAL A 44 -11.50 -3.49 3.15
CA VAL A 44 -12.28 -3.21 4.35
C VAL A 44 -13.63 -2.58 4.01
N SER A 45 -13.66 -1.64 3.07
CA SER A 45 -14.91 -1.02 2.61
C SER A 45 -15.86 -2.01 1.92
N TRP A 46 -15.33 -3.10 1.38
CA TRP A 46 -16.12 -4.19 0.78
C TRP A 46 -16.58 -5.25 1.77
N GLY A 47 -16.29 -5.06 3.07
CA GLY A 47 -16.76 -5.93 4.14
C GLY A 47 -15.75 -6.95 4.65
N VAL A 48 -14.50 -6.92 4.18
CA VAL A 48 -13.45 -7.75 4.76
C VAL A 48 -13.10 -7.23 6.16
N SER A 49 -12.94 -8.11 7.13
CA SER A 49 -12.55 -7.71 8.48
C SER A 49 -11.18 -7.03 8.47
N MET A 50 -10.96 -6.11 9.41
CA MET A 50 -9.66 -5.44 9.54
C MET A 50 -8.54 -6.45 9.81
N GLN A 51 -8.82 -7.47 10.60
CA GLN A 51 -7.87 -8.54 10.89
C GLN A 51 -7.45 -9.30 9.62
N ASP A 52 -8.40 -9.72 8.80
CA ASP A 52 -8.12 -10.41 7.55
C ASP A 52 -7.41 -9.50 6.54
N ALA A 53 -7.82 -8.24 6.44
CA ALA A 53 -7.17 -7.26 5.57
C ALA A 53 -5.70 -7.04 5.95
N VAL A 54 -5.36 -6.98 7.23
CA VAL A 54 -3.98 -6.89 7.72
C VAL A 54 -3.20 -8.19 7.41
N GLN A 55 -3.81 -9.35 7.57
CA GLN A 55 -3.16 -10.59 7.15
C GLN A 55 -2.84 -10.61 5.65
N MET A 56 -3.78 -10.16 4.83
CA MET A 56 -3.58 -10.08 3.36
C MET A 56 -2.46 -9.13 2.96
N THR A 57 -2.28 -8.02 3.68
CA THR A 57 -1.33 -6.97 3.31
C THR A 57 0.02 -7.07 4.02
N SER A 58 0.15 -7.84 5.07
CA SER A 58 1.35 -7.91 5.91
C SER A 58 1.78 -9.34 6.21
N THR A 59 1.00 -10.08 6.98
CA THR A 59 1.39 -11.42 7.49
C THR A 59 1.60 -12.42 6.35
N ASN A 60 0.68 -12.51 5.41
CA ASN A 60 0.77 -13.46 4.29
C ASN A 60 1.94 -13.15 3.35
N PRO A 61 2.16 -11.89 2.90
CA PRO A 61 3.34 -11.55 2.12
C PRO A 61 4.65 -11.88 2.84
N ALA A 62 4.78 -11.56 4.13
CA ALA A 62 5.98 -11.86 4.91
C ALA A 62 6.24 -13.37 4.95
N ARG A 63 5.21 -14.17 5.16
CA ARG A 63 5.30 -15.63 5.16
C ARG A 63 5.71 -16.18 3.79
N ILE A 64 5.13 -15.70 2.71
CA ILE A 64 5.42 -16.15 1.34
C ILE A 64 6.88 -15.86 0.96
N TYR A 65 7.40 -14.69 1.34
CA TYR A 65 8.78 -14.30 1.09
C TYR A 65 9.78 -14.88 2.10
N GLY A 66 9.31 -15.65 3.09
CA GLY A 66 10.17 -16.31 4.08
C GLY A 66 10.73 -15.39 5.17
N PHE A 67 10.17 -14.23 5.38
CA PHE A 67 10.50 -13.35 6.50
C PHE A 67 9.98 -13.97 7.80
N ARG A 68 10.88 -14.19 8.76
CA ARG A 68 10.55 -14.90 10.02
C ARG A 68 10.33 -13.98 11.21
N ASP A 69 10.66 -12.70 11.06
CA ASP A 69 10.64 -11.68 12.10
C ASP A 69 9.81 -10.44 11.73
N GLN A 70 8.94 -10.57 10.74
CA GLN A 70 8.11 -9.48 10.20
C GLN A 70 6.67 -9.96 9.94
N GLY A 71 5.75 -9.01 9.83
CA GLY A 71 4.37 -9.27 9.44
C GLY A 71 3.41 -9.57 10.59
N MET A 72 3.88 -9.51 11.84
CA MET A 72 3.06 -9.65 13.04
C MET A 72 3.57 -8.74 14.17
N LEU A 73 2.67 -8.33 15.05
CA LEU A 73 3.00 -7.58 16.25
C LEU A 73 3.06 -8.55 17.44
N ILE A 74 4.19 -9.23 17.57
CA ILE A 74 4.49 -10.19 18.64
C ILE A 74 5.91 -10.00 19.16
N PRO A 75 6.24 -10.48 20.38
CA PRO A 75 7.60 -10.42 20.91
C PRO A 75 8.62 -11.03 19.94
N ASP A 76 9.82 -10.48 19.94
CA ASP A 76 10.99 -10.89 19.13
C ASP A 76 10.85 -10.61 17.61
N TYR A 77 9.74 -10.05 17.16
CA TYR A 77 9.60 -9.54 15.80
C TYR A 77 10.11 -8.10 15.69
N ARG A 78 10.56 -7.75 14.49
CA ARG A 78 10.95 -6.36 14.18
C ARG A 78 9.77 -5.42 14.43
N ALA A 79 10.08 -4.29 15.03
CA ALA A 79 9.10 -3.22 15.22
C ALA A 79 8.99 -2.37 13.94
N ASP A 80 8.49 -2.99 12.87
CA ASP A 80 8.10 -2.33 11.62
C ASP A 80 6.57 -2.12 11.69
N LEU A 81 6.16 -0.92 12.10
CA LEU A 81 4.78 -0.64 12.48
C LEU A 81 4.22 0.53 11.70
N THR A 82 3.08 0.32 11.06
CA THR A 82 2.28 1.41 10.49
C THR A 82 1.13 1.75 11.42
N ILE A 83 1.05 3.01 11.84
CA ILE A 83 -0.02 3.51 12.70
C ILE A 83 -1.07 4.17 11.82
N LEU A 84 -2.31 3.72 11.95
CA LEU A 84 -3.48 4.26 11.28
C LEU A 84 -4.48 4.72 12.33
N ASP A 85 -5.28 5.74 12.01
CA ASP A 85 -6.44 6.06 12.84
C ASP A 85 -7.65 5.16 12.48
N LYS A 86 -8.77 5.38 13.17
CA LYS A 86 -9.98 4.58 12.96
C LYS A 86 -10.62 4.75 11.58
N GLU A 87 -10.29 5.83 10.87
CA GLU A 87 -10.65 6.08 9.48
C GLU A 87 -9.59 5.55 8.50
N LEU A 88 -8.61 4.77 9.01
CA LEU A 88 -7.49 4.20 8.27
C LEU A 88 -6.60 5.25 7.59
N GLN A 89 -6.52 6.46 8.16
CA GLN A 89 -5.58 7.47 7.71
C GLN A 89 -4.21 7.23 8.34
N PHE A 90 -3.16 7.46 7.56
CA PHE A 90 -1.78 7.30 8.03
C PHE A 90 -1.45 8.29 9.13
N LYS A 91 -0.92 7.81 10.24
CA LYS A 91 -0.49 8.61 11.40
C LYS A 91 0.99 8.46 11.72
N GLY A 92 1.57 7.30 11.52
CA GLY A 92 2.98 7.12 11.85
C GLY A 92 3.57 5.86 11.26
N LEU A 93 4.90 5.85 11.15
CA LEU A 93 5.68 4.72 10.66
C LEU A 93 6.92 4.51 11.54
N PHE A 94 7.04 3.31 12.09
CA PHE A 94 8.25 2.82 12.73
C PHE A 94 8.92 1.78 11.84
N VAL A 95 10.24 1.85 11.74
CA VAL A 95 11.06 0.84 11.08
C VAL A 95 12.19 0.43 12.04
N GLY A 96 12.25 -0.85 12.39
CA GLY A 96 13.20 -1.37 13.36
C GLY A 96 13.12 -0.68 14.73
N GLY A 97 11.91 -0.29 15.15
CA GLY A 97 11.67 0.42 16.41
C GLY A 97 11.96 1.93 16.38
N LYS A 98 12.39 2.46 15.23
CA LYS A 98 12.69 3.88 15.06
C LYS A 98 11.56 4.59 14.33
N LEU A 99 11.07 5.70 14.90
CA LEU A 99 10.08 6.55 14.25
C LEU A 99 10.68 7.22 13.01
N ILE A 100 10.15 6.90 11.85
CA ILE A 100 10.62 7.40 10.55
C ILE A 100 9.74 8.56 10.08
N ARG A 101 8.45 8.48 10.31
CA ARG A 101 7.49 9.51 9.92
C ARG A 101 6.35 9.54 10.92
N ASP A 102 5.92 10.72 11.31
CA ASP A 102 4.71 10.91 12.10
C ASP A 102 3.76 11.94 11.48
N ARG A 103 2.49 11.76 11.78
CA ARG A 103 1.38 12.69 11.57
C ARG A 103 0.42 12.51 12.76
N LEU A 104 1.00 12.48 13.95
CA LEU A 104 0.28 12.16 15.20
C LEU A 104 -0.44 13.37 15.79
N ASP A 105 -0.27 14.53 15.20
CA ASP A 105 -0.93 15.80 15.54
C ASP A 105 -2.42 15.86 15.18
#